data_d8c4d99f1c15525e0a73653192d02cab
#
_entry.id   d8c4d99f1c15525e0a73653192d02cab
#
_cell.length_a   1.000
_cell.length_b   1.000
_cell.length_c   1.000
_cell.angle_alpha   90.00
_cell.angle_beta   90.00
_cell.angle_gamma   90.00
#
_symmetry.space_group_name_H-M   'P 1'
#
loop_
_entity.id
_entity.type
_entity.pdbx_description
1 polymer ?
#
loop_
_entity_poly.entity_id
_entity_poly.type
_entity_poly.pdbx_seq_one_letter_code
_entity_poly.pdbx_strand_id
1 'polypeptide(L)'
;MANCDAQVGIRNIFIRFFDCDTGVSYGPISHELAGDQQPTYRLCDYNNEAMPGGYVKRTKGNNEISMTIIRDLRVPLALYQGCASVDVTIEHFNGMLITGLSGTSTGQDSSDGHEVTLTATFKQIDELLPA
;
A
#
# COMPACT_ATOMS: atom_id res chain seq x y z
N MET A 1 -4.37 30.50 -12.08
CA MET A 1 -5.39 30.05 -11.15
C MET A 1 -5.18 28.58 -10.81
N ALA A 2 -5.27 28.26 -9.56
CA ALA A 2 -5.12 26.89 -9.15
C ALA A 2 -6.32 26.06 -9.60
N ASN A 3 -6.05 24.88 -10.08
CA ASN A 3 -7.04 23.93 -10.47
C ASN A 3 -7.16 22.88 -9.36
N CYS A 4 -8.21 22.93 -8.60
CA CYS A 4 -8.36 22.11 -7.41
C CYS A 4 -8.70 20.65 -7.71
N ASP A 5 -9.05 20.33 -8.93
CA ASP A 5 -9.51 18.99 -9.27
C ASP A 5 -8.46 18.13 -9.97
N ALA A 6 -7.27 18.65 -10.23
CA ALA A 6 -6.33 17.96 -11.09
C ALA A 6 -5.24 17.17 -10.37
N GLN A 7 -5.13 17.24 -9.06
CA GLN A 7 -3.84 16.98 -8.47
C GLN A 7 -3.73 15.71 -7.66
N VAL A 8 -4.85 15.09 -7.33
CA VAL A 8 -4.86 13.99 -6.37
C VAL A 8 -5.01 12.64 -7.02
N GLY A 9 -5.19 12.61 -8.33
CA GLY A 9 -5.31 11.36 -9.07
C GLY A 9 -4.04 10.53 -9.03
N ILE A 10 -4.20 9.24 -9.16
CA ILE A 10 -3.10 8.29 -9.22
C ILE A 10 -2.63 8.19 -10.67
N ARG A 11 -1.33 8.35 -10.87
CA ARG A 11 -0.71 8.19 -12.18
C ARG A 11 -0.22 6.77 -12.40
N ASN A 12 0.53 6.24 -11.44
CA ASN A 12 1.08 4.89 -11.53
C ASN A 12 1.04 4.23 -10.16
N ILE A 13 0.84 2.91 -10.17
CA ILE A 13 0.99 2.07 -8.99
C ILE A 13 1.94 0.95 -9.37
N PHE A 14 3.11 0.90 -8.74
CA PHE A 14 4.08 -0.16 -8.95
C PHE A 14 4.13 -1.04 -7.72
N ILE A 15 3.99 -2.33 -7.92
CA ILE A 15 4.07 -3.31 -6.84
C ILE A 15 5.07 -4.37 -7.23
N ARG A 16 6.02 -4.63 -6.34
CA ARG A 16 6.95 -5.74 -6.46
C ARG A 16 6.58 -6.77 -5.41
N PHE A 17 6.39 -8.00 -5.86
CA PHE A 17 6.08 -9.12 -4.98
C PHE A 17 7.32 -9.98 -4.79
N PHE A 18 7.57 -10.40 -3.57
CA PHE A 18 8.60 -11.36 -3.26
C PHE A 18 7.93 -12.57 -2.60
N ASP A 19 8.02 -13.72 -3.26
CA ASP A 19 7.46 -14.96 -2.73
C ASP A 19 8.39 -15.48 -1.64
N CYS A 20 7.89 -15.48 -0.40
CA CYS A 20 8.69 -15.89 0.75
C CYS A 20 9.00 -17.39 0.77
N ASP A 21 8.20 -18.19 0.08
CA ASP A 21 8.38 -19.64 0.07
C ASP A 21 9.38 -20.08 -0.99
N THR A 22 9.33 -19.48 -2.19
CA THR A 22 10.16 -19.88 -3.32
C THR A 22 11.37 -18.97 -3.54
N GLY A 23 11.36 -17.77 -2.98
CA GLY A 23 12.39 -16.77 -3.20
C GLY A 23 12.31 -16.06 -4.56
N VAL A 24 11.24 -16.28 -5.30
CA VAL A 24 11.06 -15.65 -6.61
C VAL A 24 10.51 -14.24 -6.45
N SER A 25 11.06 -13.31 -7.21
CA SER A 25 10.65 -11.91 -7.21
C SER A 25 9.87 -11.59 -8.50
N TYR A 26 8.75 -10.88 -8.35
CA TYR A 26 7.90 -10.46 -9.46
C TYR A 26 7.82 -8.94 -9.49
N GLY A 27 8.26 -8.35 -10.57
CA GLY A 27 8.09 -6.93 -10.75
C GLY A 27 9.36 -6.11 -10.56
N PRO A 28 9.23 -4.79 -10.40
CA PRO A 28 7.99 -4.04 -10.16
C PRO A 28 7.02 -4.07 -11.34
N ILE A 29 5.76 -4.23 -11.05
CA ILE A 29 4.71 -4.34 -12.05
C ILE A 29 3.71 -3.21 -11.85
N SER A 30 3.37 -2.54 -12.94
CA SER A 30 2.34 -1.50 -12.93
C SER A 30 0.95 -2.11 -12.78
N HIS A 31 0.15 -1.53 -11.89
CA HIS A 31 -1.22 -1.96 -11.63
C HIS A 31 -2.18 -0.81 -11.82
N GLU A 32 -3.42 -1.14 -12.14
CA GLU A 32 -4.50 -0.18 -12.28
C GLU A 32 -5.47 -0.32 -11.10
N LEU A 33 -6.05 0.80 -10.68
CA LEU A 33 -7.12 0.78 -9.68
C LEU A 33 -8.37 0.15 -10.29
N ALA A 34 -9.05 -0.65 -9.51
CA ALA A 34 -10.35 -1.19 -9.87
C ALA A 34 -11.43 -0.23 -9.37
N GLY A 35 -12.30 0.22 -10.27
CA GLY A 35 -13.37 1.14 -9.94
C GLY A 35 -12.88 2.56 -9.64
N ASP A 36 -13.67 3.29 -8.87
CA ASP A 36 -13.47 4.72 -8.62
C ASP A 36 -12.79 5.01 -7.28
N GLN A 37 -12.46 3.99 -6.52
CA GLN A 37 -11.89 4.19 -5.18
C GLN A 37 -10.40 4.44 -5.25
N GLN A 38 -9.96 5.49 -4.56
CA GLN A 38 -8.54 5.79 -4.41
C GLN A 38 -7.92 4.93 -3.32
N PRO A 39 -6.59 4.71 -3.36
CA PRO A 39 -5.90 4.08 -2.24
C PRO A 39 -6.08 4.85 -0.95
N THR A 40 -6.09 4.13 0.15
CA THR A 40 -6.10 4.74 1.48
C THR A 40 -4.77 4.50 2.16
N TYR A 41 -4.31 5.52 2.89
CA TYR A 41 -3.01 5.48 3.55
C TYR A 41 -3.15 5.73 5.03
N ARG A 42 -2.38 4.99 5.82
CA ARG A 42 -2.15 5.29 7.23
C ARG A 42 -0.64 5.44 7.40
N LEU A 43 -0.18 6.68 7.46
CA LEU A 43 1.25 6.98 7.53
C LEU A 43 1.76 7.20 8.94
N CYS A 44 0.85 7.29 9.90
CA CYS A 44 1.20 7.47 11.30
C CYS A 44 0.22 6.64 12.15
N ASP A 45 0.74 5.61 12.78
CA ASP A 45 -0.05 4.75 13.63
C ASP A 45 0.58 4.65 15.00
N TYR A 46 0.05 5.42 15.95
CA TYR A 46 0.46 5.40 17.35
C TYR A 46 -0.75 5.19 18.23
N ASN A 47 -0.56 4.35 19.23
CA ASN A 47 -1.52 4.15 20.29
C ASN A 47 -1.02 4.87 21.55
N ASN A 48 -1.81 5.81 22.05
CA ASN A 48 -1.50 6.56 23.26
C ASN A 48 -2.38 6.03 24.38
N GLU A 49 -1.75 5.61 25.47
CA GLU A 49 -2.42 5.06 26.63
C GLU A 49 -2.07 5.86 27.87
N ALA A 50 -3.10 6.33 28.58
CA ALA A 50 -2.89 7.03 29.85
C ALA A 50 -2.43 6.03 30.91
N MET A 51 -1.32 6.35 31.56
CA MET A 51 -0.72 5.52 32.60
C MET A 51 -0.86 6.21 33.96
N PRO A 52 -0.87 5.42 35.05
CA PRO A 52 -0.84 5.98 36.40
C PRO A 52 0.34 6.95 36.57
N GLY A 53 0.12 8.02 37.33
CA GLY A 53 1.17 9.02 37.59
C GLY A 53 1.26 10.13 36.56
N GLY A 54 0.29 10.23 35.66
CA GLY A 54 0.27 11.28 34.65
C GLY A 54 1.11 11.04 33.41
N TYR A 55 1.60 9.84 33.22
CA TYR A 55 2.38 9.48 32.04
C TYR A 55 1.47 9.02 30.90
N VAL A 56 1.94 9.21 29.69
CA VAL A 56 1.30 8.67 28.50
C VAL A 56 2.24 7.67 27.86
N LYS A 57 1.79 6.44 27.72
CA LYS A 57 2.52 5.42 26.98
C LYS A 57 2.15 5.53 25.52
N ARG A 58 3.15 5.67 24.68
CA ARG A 58 2.97 5.75 23.23
C ARG A 58 3.59 4.53 22.58
N THR A 59 2.77 3.77 21.88
CA THR A 59 3.20 2.58 21.17
C THR A 59 3.01 2.81 19.67
N LYS A 60 4.06 2.57 18.90
CA LYS A 60 3.99 2.66 17.45
C LYS A 60 3.37 1.38 16.90
N GLY A 61 2.33 1.54 16.09
CA GLY A 61 1.75 0.47 15.29
C GLY A 61 2.43 0.35 13.94
N ASN A 62 1.73 -0.26 13.00
CA ASN A 62 2.18 -0.40 11.63
C ASN A 62 1.42 0.56 10.72
N ASN A 63 2.12 1.08 9.73
CA ASN A 63 1.53 1.91 8.71
C ASN A 63 0.93 1.02 7.62
N GLU A 64 -0.08 1.52 6.92
CA GLU A 64 -0.86 0.69 6.03
C GLU A 64 -1.20 1.41 4.73
N ILE A 65 -1.13 0.67 3.63
CA ILE A 65 -1.66 1.09 2.34
C ILE A 65 -2.70 0.06 1.93
N SER A 66 -3.91 0.52 1.64
CA SER A 66 -5.01 -0.34 1.18
C SER A 66 -5.56 0.18 -0.13
N MET A 67 -5.77 -0.72 -1.07
CA MET A 67 -6.30 -0.37 -2.39
C MET A 67 -6.94 -1.59 -3.04
N THR A 68 -7.90 -1.32 -3.93
CA THR A 68 -8.47 -2.36 -4.79
C THR A 68 -7.90 -2.17 -6.20
N ILE A 69 -7.23 -3.18 -6.69
CA ILE A 69 -6.51 -3.15 -7.96
C ILE A 69 -6.92 -4.28 -8.86
N ILE A 70 -6.62 -4.12 -10.13
CA ILE A 70 -6.78 -5.18 -11.12
C ILE A 70 -5.54 -6.07 -11.07
N ARG A 71 -5.76 -7.36 -10.88
CA ARG A 71 -4.69 -8.33 -10.77
C ARG A 71 -3.91 -8.46 -12.08
N ASP A 72 -2.59 -8.55 -11.99
CA ASP A 72 -1.75 -8.94 -13.11
C ASP A 72 -1.65 -10.47 -13.17
N LEU A 73 -1.98 -11.05 -14.30
CA LEU A 73 -2.04 -12.50 -14.45
C LEU A 73 -0.68 -13.18 -14.46
N ARG A 74 0.40 -12.41 -14.55
CA ARG A 74 1.76 -12.94 -14.44
C ARG A 74 2.18 -13.23 -13.00
N VAL A 75 1.40 -12.76 -12.03
CA VAL A 75 1.66 -12.93 -10.60
C VAL A 75 0.66 -13.91 -10.03
N PRO A 76 1.12 -14.96 -9.31
CA PRO A 76 0.20 -15.89 -8.67
C PRO A 76 -0.76 -15.18 -7.71
N LEU A 77 -2.01 -15.60 -7.71
CA LEU A 77 -3.03 -14.98 -6.87
C LEU A 77 -2.69 -15.03 -5.38
N ALA A 78 -2.04 -16.10 -4.94
CA ALA A 78 -1.65 -16.26 -3.53
C ALA A 78 -0.75 -15.12 -3.04
N LEU A 79 0.05 -14.52 -3.92
CA LEU A 79 0.93 -13.41 -3.54
C LEU A 79 0.14 -12.13 -3.25
N TYR A 80 -1.02 -11.96 -3.86
CA TYR A 80 -1.92 -10.86 -3.51
C TYR A 80 -2.65 -11.12 -2.20
N GLN A 81 -2.74 -12.37 -1.78
CA GLN A 81 -3.55 -12.79 -0.64
C GLN A 81 -2.75 -13.05 0.64
N GLY A 82 -1.54 -12.58 0.71
CA GLY A 82 -0.78 -12.62 1.95
C GLY A 82 0.47 -13.51 1.96
N CYS A 83 0.75 -14.20 0.86
CA CYS A 83 1.94 -15.07 0.79
C CYS A 83 3.19 -14.37 0.27
N ALA A 84 3.24 -13.06 0.34
CA ALA A 84 4.35 -12.30 -0.21
C ALA A 84 4.76 -11.15 0.67
N SER A 85 6.03 -10.78 0.57
CA SER A 85 6.51 -9.47 0.96
C SER A 85 6.34 -8.53 -0.23
N VAL A 86 5.87 -7.31 0.00
CA VAL A 86 5.55 -6.38 -1.09
C VAL A 86 6.26 -5.05 -0.91
N ASP A 87 6.72 -4.49 -2.03
CA ASP A 87 7.17 -3.12 -2.12
C ASP A 87 6.16 -2.37 -2.98
N VAL A 88 5.62 -1.28 -2.46
CA VAL A 88 4.59 -0.50 -3.14
C VAL A 88 5.09 0.91 -3.38
N THR A 89 4.95 1.39 -4.60
CA THR A 89 5.23 2.79 -4.95
C THR A 89 4.03 3.33 -5.70
N ILE A 90 3.44 4.39 -5.16
CA ILE A 90 2.29 5.06 -5.76
C ILE A 90 2.69 6.46 -6.16
N GLU A 91 2.56 6.76 -7.44
CA GLU A 91 2.85 8.08 -7.99
C GLU A 91 1.55 8.80 -8.30
N HIS A 92 1.41 9.99 -7.74
CA HIS A 92 0.28 10.87 -8.00
C HIS A 92 0.59 11.83 -9.15
N PHE A 93 -0.47 12.33 -9.79
CA PHE A 93 -0.30 13.25 -10.92
C PHE A 93 0.42 14.55 -10.56
N ASN A 94 0.36 14.98 -9.31
CA ASN A 94 1.08 16.16 -8.85
C ASN A 94 2.56 15.90 -8.53
N GLY A 95 3.04 14.69 -8.74
CA GLY A 95 4.43 14.31 -8.49
C GLY A 95 4.69 13.78 -7.08
N MET A 96 3.69 13.69 -6.24
CA MET A 96 3.83 13.10 -4.91
C MET A 96 4.04 11.59 -5.04
N LEU A 97 4.97 11.05 -4.27
CA LEU A 97 5.24 9.62 -4.21
C LEU A 97 4.96 9.09 -2.81
N ILE A 98 4.27 7.96 -2.76
CA ILE A 98 4.10 7.18 -1.52
C ILE A 98 4.83 5.86 -1.72
N THR A 99 5.79 5.57 -0.86
CA THR A 99 6.62 4.37 -0.98
C THR A 99 6.62 3.60 0.32
N GLY A 100 6.30 2.32 0.24
CA GLY A 100 6.44 1.38 1.35
C GLY A 100 7.27 0.18 0.89
N LEU A 101 8.28 -0.18 1.68
CA LEU A 101 9.18 -1.28 1.38
C LEU A 101 9.05 -2.40 2.39
N SER A 102 9.18 -3.62 1.92
CA SER A 102 9.17 -4.83 2.76
C SER A 102 7.91 -4.96 3.61
N GLY A 103 6.77 -4.64 2.99
CA GLY A 103 5.47 -4.77 3.63
C GLY A 103 4.99 -6.20 3.63
N THR A 104 4.07 -6.49 4.54
CA THR A 104 3.36 -7.76 4.58
C THR A 104 1.98 -7.56 4.01
N SER A 105 1.67 -8.29 2.96
CA SER A 105 0.34 -8.28 2.37
C SER A 105 -0.62 -9.04 3.28
N THR A 106 -1.75 -8.40 3.60
CA THR A 106 -2.87 -9.06 4.27
C THR A 106 -4.04 -9.06 3.30
N GLY A 107 -3.92 -9.91 2.29
CA GLY A 107 -4.85 -9.89 1.19
C GLY A 107 -6.25 -10.32 1.59
N GLN A 108 -7.23 -9.76 0.92
CA GLN A 108 -8.62 -10.17 1.00
C GLN A 108 -8.91 -11.15 -0.13
N ASP A 109 -9.92 -11.96 0.05
CA ASP A 109 -10.37 -12.83 -1.02
C ASP A 109 -10.86 -11.99 -2.19
N SER A 110 -10.42 -12.35 -3.38
CA SER A 110 -10.96 -11.79 -4.61
C SER A 110 -12.20 -12.58 -5.01
N SER A 111 -13.26 -11.85 -5.36
CA SER A 111 -14.52 -12.49 -5.73
C SER A 111 -14.43 -13.29 -7.03
N ASP A 112 -13.60 -12.87 -7.97
CA ASP A 112 -13.50 -13.47 -9.29
C ASP A 112 -12.07 -13.71 -9.76
N GLY A 113 -11.07 -13.42 -8.94
CA GLY A 113 -9.67 -13.53 -9.31
C GLY A 113 -9.17 -12.42 -10.23
N HIS A 114 -10.00 -11.43 -10.53
CA HIS A 114 -9.65 -10.32 -11.41
C HIS A 114 -9.34 -9.04 -10.63
N GLU A 115 -10.20 -8.69 -9.69
CA GLU A 115 -10.00 -7.54 -8.81
C GLU A 115 -9.57 -8.04 -7.43
N VAL A 116 -8.58 -7.39 -6.85
CA VAL A 116 -8.04 -7.77 -5.55
C VAL A 116 -7.95 -6.55 -4.66
N THR A 117 -8.44 -6.67 -3.44
CA THR A 117 -8.17 -5.67 -2.41
C THR A 117 -6.86 -6.02 -1.74
N LEU A 118 -5.84 -5.22 -1.98
CA LEU A 118 -4.54 -5.40 -1.37
C LEU A 118 -4.41 -4.45 -0.19
N THR A 119 -4.19 -5.03 0.97
CA THR A 119 -3.84 -4.28 2.18
C THR A 119 -2.45 -4.69 2.59
N ALA A 120 -1.53 -3.76 2.58
CA ALA A 120 -0.15 -4.03 2.94
C ALA A 120 0.24 -3.21 4.15
N THR A 121 0.87 -3.87 5.11
CA THR A 121 1.32 -3.27 6.36
C THR A 121 2.83 -3.11 6.33
N PHE A 122 3.31 -1.92 6.63
CA PHE A 122 4.72 -1.56 6.59
C PHE A 122 5.18 -1.01 7.94
N LYS A 123 6.44 -1.17 8.24
CA LYS A 123 7.03 -0.50 9.42
C LYS A 123 7.11 1.00 9.20
N GLN A 124 7.32 1.42 7.96
CA GLN A 124 7.43 2.81 7.59
C GLN A 124 6.95 3.00 6.16
N ILE A 125 6.19 4.05 5.95
CA ILE A 125 5.77 4.50 4.64
C ILE A 125 6.29 5.91 4.46
N ASP A 126 7.01 6.15 3.37
CA ASP A 126 7.59 7.44 3.08
C ASP A 126 6.70 8.20 2.10
N GLU A 127 6.49 9.46 2.40
CA GLU A 127 5.81 10.39 1.51
C GLU A 127 6.82 11.39 0.98
N LEU A 128 7.02 11.41 -0.31
CA LEU A 128 7.89 12.38 -0.99
C LEU A 128 7.00 13.41 -1.66
N LEU A 129 7.02 14.62 -1.13
CA LEU A 129 6.22 15.70 -1.67
C LEU A 129 6.86 16.27 -2.94
N PRO A 130 6.05 16.80 -3.86
CA PRO A 130 6.60 17.43 -5.06
C PRO A 130 7.47 18.64 -4.71
N ALA A 131 8.48 18.84 -5.53
CA ALA A 131 9.40 19.96 -5.36
C ALA A 131 8.73 21.30 -5.66
#